data_b1608a186dda42b968ce53d18c7b33c9
#
_entry.id   b1608a186dda42b968ce53d18c7b33c9
#
_cell.length_a   1.000
_cell.length_b   1.000
_cell.length_c   1.000
_cell.angle_alpha   90.00
_cell.angle_beta   90.00
_cell.angle_gamma   90.00
#
_symmetry.space_group_name_H-M   'P 1'
#
loop_
_entity.id
_entity.type
_entity.pdbx_description
1 polymer ?
#
loop_
_entity_poly.entity_id
_entity_poly.type
_entity_poly.pdbx_seq_one_letter_code
_entity_poly.pdbx_strand_id
1 'polypeptide(L)'
;MIASDPATDRTMPTLFVPHGAGPCFFMEWNPPTAWNAMADFLRGIAATLPAKPTAIVLISGHWLQSTFSVTSAARPALVYDYHGFPPHTYELRYPAAGEPRLAARIAGLLEDASLGGHEDAQRGFDHGMFIPLKLMFPDADIPVVQLSLRSDL
;
A
#
# COMPACT_ATOMS: atom_id res chain seq x y z
N MET A 1 2.55 -12.77 -40.43
CA MET A 1 1.90 -11.76 -39.56
C MET A 1 1.52 -12.47 -38.27
N ILE A 2 2.30 -12.27 -37.20
CA ILE A 2 1.97 -12.78 -35.86
C ILE A 2 1.00 -11.75 -35.29
N ALA A 3 -0.26 -12.13 -35.09
CA ALA A 3 -1.25 -11.30 -34.43
C ALA A 3 -0.75 -11.05 -32.99
N SER A 4 -0.53 -9.80 -32.63
CA SER A 4 -0.28 -9.40 -31.24
C SER A 4 -1.52 -9.73 -30.43
N ASP A 5 -1.36 -10.53 -29.37
CA ASP A 5 -2.40 -10.85 -28.42
C ASP A 5 -2.83 -9.56 -27.71
N PRO A 6 -4.07 -9.10 -27.81
CA PRO A 6 -4.52 -7.87 -27.15
C PRO A 6 -4.54 -7.95 -25.62
N ALA A 7 -4.22 -9.11 -25.03
CA ALA A 7 -4.15 -9.30 -23.59
C ALA A 7 -2.84 -8.83 -22.95
N THR A 8 -1.79 -8.52 -23.74
CA THR A 8 -0.42 -8.26 -23.23
C THR A 8 -0.07 -6.78 -23.03
N ASP A 9 -0.94 -5.84 -23.40
CA ASP A 9 -0.65 -4.39 -23.31
C ASP A 9 -1.52 -3.64 -22.29
N ARG A 10 -1.87 -4.28 -21.16
CA ARG A 10 -2.58 -3.62 -20.09
C ARG A 10 -1.61 -3.18 -19.00
N THR A 11 -0.95 -2.05 -19.22
CA THR A 11 -0.13 -1.41 -18.18
C THR A 11 -1.02 -0.98 -17.01
N MET A 12 -0.68 -1.43 -15.80
CA MET A 12 -1.36 -0.99 -14.58
C MET A 12 -0.99 0.46 -14.26
N PRO A 13 -1.93 1.28 -13.82
CA PRO A 13 -1.66 2.68 -13.51
C PRO A 13 -0.79 2.84 -12.26
N THR A 14 -0.04 3.93 -12.21
CA THR A 14 0.52 4.47 -10.97
C THR A 14 -0.47 5.49 -10.41
N LEU A 15 -0.84 5.35 -9.14
CA LEU A 15 -1.82 6.19 -8.48
C LEU A 15 -1.19 6.93 -7.30
N PHE A 16 -1.48 8.22 -7.17
CA PHE A 16 -1.25 8.97 -5.94
C PHE A 16 -2.55 8.97 -5.13
N VAL A 17 -2.55 8.32 -3.97
CA VAL A 17 -3.76 8.04 -3.20
C VAL A 17 -3.69 8.73 -1.84
N PRO A 18 -4.66 9.59 -1.47
CA PRO A 18 -4.78 10.11 -0.11
C PRO A 18 -5.36 9.05 0.82
N HIS A 19 -4.95 9.06 2.10
CA HIS A 19 -5.48 8.13 3.11
C HIS A 19 -6.22 8.83 4.26
N GLY A 20 -6.35 10.16 4.22
CA GLY A 20 -7.05 10.93 5.27
C GLY A 20 -6.23 11.03 6.56
N ALA A 21 -6.92 11.18 7.69
CA ALA A 21 -6.31 11.36 9.02
C ALA A 21 -6.32 10.03 9.80
N GLY A 22 -5.21 9.29 9.78
CA GLY A 22 -5.11 8.00 10.47
C GLY A 22 -6.28 7.06 10.10
N PRO A 23 -6.99 6.46 11.09
CA PRO A 23 -8.09 5.52 10.83
C PRO A 23 -9.44 6.19 10.54
N CYS A 24 -9.43 7.39 9.96
CA CYS A 24 -10.61 8.27 9.85
C CYS A 24 -11.86 7.63 9.22
N PHE A 25 -11.71 6.66 8.35
CA PHE A 25 -12.83 5.99 7.70
C PHE A 25 -13.50 4.91 8.59
N PHE A 26 -12.90 4.61 9.73
CA PHE A 26 -13.29 3.49 10.60
C PHE A 26 -13.67 3.97 12.01
N MET A 27 -14.10 5.22 12.14
CA MET A 27 -14.54 5.82 13.38
C MET A 27 -15.61 6.90 13.13
N GLU A 28 -16.28 7.33 14.18
CA GLU A 28 -17.24 8.43 14.11
C GLU A 28 -16.54 9.79 14.01
N TRP A 29 -17.12 10.68 13.21
CA TRP A 29 -16.66 12.06 13.04
C TRP A 29 -17.77 13.07 13.23
N ASN A 30 -17.39 14.31 13.48
CA ASN A 30 -18.30 15.44 13.48
C ASN A 30 -17.81 16.49 12.45
N PRO A 31 -18.53 16.74 11.34
CA PRO A 31 -19.79 16.08 10.97
C PRO A 31 -19.59 14.61 10.53
N PRO A 32 -20.64 13.76 10.65
CA PRO A 32 -20.53 12.34 10.33
C PRO A 32 -20.14 12.04 8.86
N THR A 33 -20.32 13.00 7.98
CA THR A 33 -20.03 12.86 6.53
C THR A 33 -18.64 13.34 6.14
N ALA A 34 -17.80 13.76 7.11
CA ALA A 34 -16.51 14.42 6.84
C ALA A 34 -15.61 13.67 5.84
N TRP A 35 -15.63 12.33 5.87
CA TRP A 35 -14.76 11.49 5.05
C TRP A 35 -15.48 10.68 3.97
N ASN A 36 -16.81 10.84 3.82
CA ASN A 36 -17.59 10.00 2.91
C ASN A 36 -17.13 10.11 1.46
N ALA A 37 -16.95 11.32 0.93
CA ALA A 37 -16.55 11.52 -0.46
C ALA A 37 -15.18 10.87 -0.76
N MET A 38 -14.22 10.95 0.17
CA MET A 38 -12.92 10.30 0.01
C MET A 38 -13.03 8.78 0.13
N ALA A 39 -13.84 8.29 1.06
CA ALA A 39 -14.08 6.85 1.20
C ALA A 39 -14.72 6.25 -0.05
N ASP A 40 -15.69 6.95 -0.64
CA ASP A 40 -16.37 6.51 -1.87
C ASP A 40 -15.43 6.56 -3.07
N PHE A 41 -14.58 7.57 -3.18
CA PHE A 41 -13.52 7.62 -4.18
C PHE A 41 -12.58 6.41 -4.05
N LEU A 42 -12.08 6.10 -2.85
CA LEU A 42 -11.20 4.97 -2.62
C LEU A 42 -11.87 3.63 -2.97
N ARG A 43 -13.11 3.42 -2.55
CA ARG A 43 -13.90 2.23 -2.90
C ARG A 43 -14.10 2.06 -4.41
N GLY A 44 -14.18 3.17 -5.13
CA GLY A 44 -14.37 3.18 -6.59
C GLY A 44 -13.12 2.83 -7.38
N ILE A 45 -11.92 2.94 -6.82
CA ILE A 45 -10.65 2.79 -7.57
C ILE A 45 -10.53 1.40 -8.22
N ALA A 46 -10.84 0.33 -7.50
CA ALA A 46 -10.72 -1.03 -8.03
C ALA A 46 -11.49 -1.23 -9.35
N ALA A 47 -12.67 -0.61 -9.48
CA ALA A 47 -13.49 -0.70 -10.67
C ALA A 47 -12.95 0.10 -11.88
N THR A 48 -12.00 1.01 -11.65
CA THR A 48 -11.37 1.81 -12.73
C THR A 48 -10.13 1.13 -13.32
N LEU A 49 -9.63 0.08 -12.67
CA LEU A 49 -8.43 -0.62 -13.12
C LEU A 49 -8.71 -1.51 -14.34
N PRO A 50 -7.75 -1.64 -15.27
CA PRO A 50 -7.92 -2.48 -16.46
C PRO A 50 -8.06 -3.98 -16.13
N ALA A 51 -7.55 -4.41 -14.97
CA ALA A 51 -7.65 -5.76 -14.43
C ALA A 51 -7.42 -5.74 -12.91
N LYS A 52 -7.72 -6.84 -12.21
CA LYS A 52 -7.32 -7.02 -10.82
C LYS A 52 -5.79 -7.12 -10.73
N PRO A 53 -5.12 -6.31 -9.89
CA PRO A 53 -3.68 -6.41 -9.70
C PRO A 53 -3.25 -7.79 -9.19
N THR A 54 -2.12 -8.29 -9.66
CA THR A 54 -1.51 -9.51 -9.11
C THR A 54 -0.64 -9.24 -7.88
N ALA A 55 -0.18 -8.01 -7.73
CA ALA A 55 0.50 -7.47 -6.55
C ALA A 55 0.37 -5.94 -6.54
N ILE A 56 0.55 -5.34 -5.37
CA ILE A 56 0.59 -3.89 -5.19
C ILE A 56 1.95 -3.50 -4.65
N VAL A 57 2.64 -2.57 -5.33
CA VAL A 57 3.80 -1.87 -4.78
C VAL A 57 3.30 -0.53 -4.26
N LEU A 58 3.46 -0.28 -2.97
CA LEU A 58 2.98 0.92 -2.29
C LEU A 58 4.13 1.68 -1.65
N ILE A 59 4.27 2.96 -1.97
CA ILE A 59 5.22 3.84 -1.32
C ILE A 59 4.47 4.59 -0.22
N SER A 60 4.92 4.45 1.03
CA SER A 60 4.30 5.14 2.18
C SER A 60 5.09 6.36 2.61
N GLY A 61 4.42 7.50 2.73
CA GLY A 61 4.99 8.71 3.33
C GLY A 61 5.26 8.58 4.85
N HIS A 62 4.79 7.51 5.49
CA HIS A 62 4.99 7.22 6.92
C HIS A 62 6.23 6.35 7.19
N TRP A 63 6.94 5.95 6.15
CA TRP A 63 8.16 5.16 6.29
C TRP A 63 9.35 5.86 5.64
N LEU A 64 10.13 6.57 6.47
CA LEU A 64 11.33 7.27 6.07
C LEU A 64 12.57 6.50 6.52
N GLN A 65 13.54 6.30 5.62
CA GLN A 65 14.78 5.60 5.87
C GLN A 65 15.98 6.36 5.25
N SER A 66 17.19 6.08 5.68
CA SER A 66 18.40 6.65 5.09
C SER A 66 18.69 6.11 3.68
N THR A 67 18.21 4.88 3.40
CA THR A 67 18.24 4.23 2.08
C THR A 67 16.85 3.70 1.76
N PHE A 68 16.54 3.47 0.49
CA PHE A 68 15.27 2.84 0.14
C PHE A 68 15.19 1.44 0.74
N SER A 69 14.08 1.16 1.41
CA SER A 69 13.82 -0.11 2.08
C SER A 69 12.49 -0.68 1.64
N VAL A 70 12.42 -2.00 1.49
CA VAL A 70 11.25 -2.75 1.00
C VAL A 70 10.83 -3.77 2.04
N THR A 71 9.54 -3.85 2.36
CA THR A 71 9.04 -4.95 3.22
C THR A 71 9.21 -6.28 2.51
N SER A 72 9.87 -7.26 3.16
CA SER A 72 10.17 -8.56 2.55
C SER A 72 9.60 -9.77 3.29
N ALA A 73 8.90 -9.58 4.41
CA ALA A 73 8.21 -10.67 5.09
C ALA A 73 7.05 -11.21 4.23
N ALA A 74 6.82 -12.54 4.27
CA ALA A 74 5.65 -13.15 3.62
C ALA A 74 4.33 -12.82 4.31
N ARG A 75 4.35 -12.46 5.59
CA ARG A 75 3.19 -12.09 6.41
C ARG A 75 3.55 -10.90 7.32
N PRO A 76 3.65 -9.69 6.80
CA PRO A 76 3.94 -8.51 7.59
C PRO A 76 2.82 -8.23 8.61
N ALA A 77 3.17 -7.84 9.81
CA ALA A 77 2.19 -7.34 10.79
C ALA A 77 1.72 -5.94 10.41
N LEU A 78 0.60 -5.48 10.98
CA LEU A 78 0.21 -4.07 10.87
C LEU A 78 0.96 -3.24 11.91
N VAL A 79 1.32 -2.01 11.51
CA VAL A 79 1.90 -0.98 12.37
C VAL A 79 0.88 0.13 12.55
N TYR A 80 0.34 0.27 13.75
CA TYR A 80 -0.60 1.34 14.10
C TYR A 80 0.18 2.58 14.52
N ASP A 81 0.77 3.25 13.54
CA ASP A 81 1.66 4.40 13.69
C ASP A 81 0.90 5.74 13.85
N TYR A 82 -0.30 5.69 14.37
CA TYR A 82 -1.13 6.83 14.74
C TYR A 82 -1.47 6.81 16.23
N HIS A 83 -1.86 7.97 16.78
CA HIS A 83 -2.08 8.15 18.22
C HIS A 83 -3.32 8.98 18.51
N GLY A 84 -3.93 8.77 19.67
CA GLY A 84 -5.06 9.58 20.16
C GLY A 84 -6.40 9.24 19.52
N PHE A 85 -6.51 8.08 18.85
CA PHE A 85 -7.75 7.60 18.24
C PHE A 85 -8.49 6.62 19.17
N PRO A 86 -9.78 6.33 18.93
CA PRO A 86 -10.56 5.40 19.74
C PRO A 86 -9.95 3.98 19.76
N PRO A 87 -10.05 3.23 20.87
CA PRO A 87 -9.39 1.93 21.03
C PRO A 87 -9.69 0.92 19.91
N HIS A 88 -10.92 0.85 19.42
CA HIS A 88 -11.31 -0.08 18.36
C HIS A 88 -10.55 0.14 17.04
N THR A 89 -9.99 1.31 16.81
CA THR A 89 -9.20 1.60 15.60
C THR A 89 -7.85 0.91 15.61
N TYR A 90 -7.33 0.52 16.77
CA TYR A 90 -6.10 -0.26 16.94
C TYR A 90 -6.36 -1.77 16.83
N GLU A 91 -7.61 -2.17 16.60
CA GLU A 91 -8.03 -3.56 16.36
C GLU A 91 -8.36 -3.81 14.87
N LEU A 92 -8.19 -2.81 14.02
CA LEU A 92 -8.38 -2.95 12.58
C LEU A 92 -7.48 -4.06 12.04
N ARG A 93 -8.00 -4.85 11.11
CA ARG A 93 -7.28 -5.95 10.46
C ARG A 93 -7.28 -5.77 8.96
N TYR A 94 -6.14 -6.02 8.37
CA TYR A 94 -5.94 -6.10 6.92
C TYR A 94 -4.86 -7.15 6.64
N PRO A 95 -5.21 -8.44 6.55
CA PRO A 95 -4.27 -9.55 6.53
C PRO A 95 -3.68 -9.81 5.12
N ALA A 96 -3.36 -8.77 4.37
CA ALA A 96 -2.71 -8.91 3.08
C ALA A 96 -1.36 -9.62 3.24
N ALA A 97 -1.07 -10.55 2.34
CA ALA A 97 0.24 -11.19 2.27
C ALA A 97 1.29 -10.19 1.77
N GLY A 98 2.55 -10.40 2.16
CA GLY A 98 3.69 -9.80 1.47
C GLY A 98 4.07 -10.64 0.25
N GLU A 99 4.98 -10.10 -0.61
CA GLU A 99 5.51 -10.82 -1.77
C GLU A 99 7.06 -10.74 -1.76
N PRO A 100 7.73 -11.67 -1.07
CA PRO A 100 9.19 -11.64 -0.91
C PRO A 100 9.97 -11.63 -2.23
N ARG A 101 9.48 -12.33 -3.26
CA ARG A 101 10.15 -12.35 -4.57
C ARG A 101 10.07 -10.99 -5.27
N LEU A 102 8.95 -10.31 -5.14
CA LEU A 102 8.77 -8.96 -5.67
C LEU A 102 9.64 -7.98 -4.87
N ALA A 103 9.71 -8.12 -3.55
CA ALA A 103 10.57 -7.30 -2.68
C ALA A 103 12.04 -7.41 -3.10
N ALA A 104 12.56 -8.63 -3.26
CA ALA A 104 13.93 -8.86 -3.72
C ALA A 104 14.19 -8.26 -5.12
N ARG A 105 13.20 -8.37 -6.03
CA ARG A 105 13.30 -7.75 -7.36
C ARG A 105 13.36 -6.23 -7.28
N ILE A 106 12.55 -5.60 -6.44
CA ILE A 106 12.56 -4.13 -6.25
C ILE A 106 13.88 -3.69 -5.65
N ALA A 107 14.38 -4.37 -4.60
CA ALA A 107 15.67 -4.07 -4.00
C ALA A 107 16.81 -4.15 -5.04
N GLY A 108 16.82 -5.20 -5.87
CA GLY A 108 17.79 -5.34 -6.97
C GLY A 108 17.72 -4.20 -7.99
N LEU A 109 16.51 -3.78 -8.40
CA LEU A 109 16.35 -2.65 -9.32
C LEU A 109 16.83 -1.33 -8.74
N LEU A 110 16.66 -1.11 -7.42
CA LEU A 110 17.17 0.06 -6.73
C LEU A 110 18.72 0.04 -6.66
N GLU A 111 19.32 -1.12 -6.42
CA GLU A 111 20.78 -1.29 -6.44
C GLU A 111 21.35 -1.04 -7.86
N ASP A 112 20.75 -1.62 -8.90
CA ASP A 112 21.16 -1.41 -10.29
C ASP A 112 21.08 0.08 -10.70
N ALA A 113 20.13 0.80 -10.13
CA ALA A 113 19.99 2.25 -10.30
C ALA A 113 20.94 3.09 -9.41
N SER A 114 21.80 2.47 -8.61
CA SER A 114 22.68 3.12 -7.64
C SER A 114 21.94 3.96 -6.58
N LEU A 115 20.70 3.58 -6.28
CA LEU A 115 19.86 4.23 -5.27
C LEU A 115 19.98 3.58 -3.89
N GLY A 116 20.61 2.40 -3.82
CA GLY A 116 20.61 1.53 -2.66
C GLY A 116 19.23 0.88 -2.43
N GLY A 117 19.19 -0.40 -2.17
CA GLY A 117 17.97 -1.16 -1.90
C GLY A 117 18.17 -2.10 -0.72
N HIS A 118 17.32 -2.00 0.30
CA HIS A 118 17.40 -2.85 1.49
C HIS A 118 16.09 -3.61 1.69
N GLU A 119 16.20 -4.94 1.89
CA GLU A 119 15.05 -5.76 2.27
C GLU A 119 14.88 -5.74 3.80
N ASP A 120 13.69 -5.36 4.27
CA ASP A 120 13.35 -5.35 5.69
C ASP A 120 12.23 -6.36 5.97
N ALA A 121 12.62 -7.49 6.56
CA ALA A 121 11.69 -8.55 6.96
C ALA A 121 11.02 -8.29 8.32
N GLN A 122 11.42 -7.25 9.06
CA GLN A 122 10.86 -6.90 10.36
C GLN A 122 9.80 -5.79 10.25
N ARG A 123 9.90 -4.95 9.22
CA ARG A 123 8.94 -3.87 9.00
C ARG A 123 7.57 -4.43 8.65
N GLY A 124 6.56 -3.98 9.38
CA GLY A 124 5.16 -4.23 9.09
C GLY A 124 4.54 -3.16 8.17
N PHE A 125 3.28 -3.32 7.84
CA PHE A 125 2.50 -2.39 7.02
C PHE A 125 1.92 -1.26 7.87
N ASP A 126 2.28 -0.02 7.58
CA ASP A 126 1.78 1.16 8.29
C ASP A 126 0.38 1.60 7.82
N HIS A 127 -0.22 2.59 8.50
CA HIS A 127 -1.57 3.04 8.20
C HIS A 127 -1.70 3.71 6.83
N GLY A 128 -0.64 4.30 6.30
CA GLY A 128 -0.62 4.82 4.93
C GLY A 128 -0.87 3.73 3.89
N MET A 129 -0.57 2.48 4.25
CA MET A 129 -0.89 1.31 3.43
C MET A 129 -2.26 0.73 3.77
N PHE A 130 -2.47 0.26 5.02
CA PHE A 130 -3.63 -0.59 5.29
C PHE A 130 -4.96 0.18 5.36
N ILE A 131 -4.96 1.46 5.69
CA ILE A 131 -6.19 2.27 5.75
C ILE A 131 -6.82 2.45 4.34
N PRO A 132 -6.10 2.97 3.32
CA PRO A 132 -6.69 3.09 2.00
C PRO A 132 -6.94 1.73 1.34
N LEU A 133 -6.01 0.77 1.45
CA LEU A 133 -6.20 -0.52 0.79
C LEU A 133 -7.37 -1.33 1.38
N LYS A 134 -7.71 -1.15 2.65
CA LYS A 134 -8.91 -1.76 3.26
C LYS A 134 -10.22 -1.24 2.65
N LEU A 135 -10.24 -0.04 2.06
CA LEU A 135 -11.37 0.47 1.29
C LEU A 135 -11.30 0.04 -0.17
N MET A 136 -10.12 0.09 -0.79
CA MET A 136 -9.91 -0.21 -2.20
C MET A 136 -10.05 -1.71 -2.51
N PHE A 137 -9.50 -2.56 -1.65
CA PHE A 137 -9.42 -4.02 -1.80
C PHE A 137 -9.75 -4.70 -0.46
N PRO A 138 -11.01 -4.68 -0.02
CA PRO A 138 -11.40 -5.11 1.33
C PRO A 138 -11.11 -6.58 1.64
N ASP A 139 -11.03 -7.44 0.63
CA ASP A 139 -10.76 -8.87 0.78
C ASP A 139 -9.30 -9.17 1.16
N ALA A 140 -8.39 -8.20 1.06
CA ALA A 140 -6.97 -8.33 1.36
C ALA A 140 -6.27 -9.51 0.64
N ASP A 141 -6.76 -9.87 -0.54
CA ASP A 141 -6.35 -11.04 -1.32
C ASP A 141 -5.28 -10.73 -2.38
N ILE A 142 -4.81 -9.48 -2.44
CA ILE A 142 -3.73 -9.04 -3.29
C ILE A 142 -2.48 -8.85 -2.43
N PRO A 143 -1.35 -9.52 -2.74
CA PRO A 143 -0.11 -9.32 -2.00
C PRO A 143 0.43 -7.91 -2.17
N VAL A 144 1.06 -7.39 -1.11
CA VAL A 144 1.57 -6.01 -1.07
C VAL A 144 3.05 -6.01 -0.71
N VAL A 145 3.80 -5.15 -1.38
CA VAL A 145 5.16 -4.77 -0.99
C VAL A 145 5.15 -3.27 -0.69
N GLN A 146 5.52 -2.90 0.53
CA GLN A 146 5.64 -1.51 0.91
C GLN A 146 7.08 -1.04 0.75
N LEU A 147 7.27 0.15 0.17
CA LEU A 147 8.55 0.80 -0.07
C LEU A 147 8.63 2.08 0.76
N SER A 148 9.78 2.34 1.38
CA SER A 148 10.06 3.57 2.09
C SER A 148 10.34 4.75 1.13
N LEU A 149 10.25 5.96 1.67
CA LEU A 149 10.93 7.13 1.10
C LEU A 149 12.29 7.31 1.76
N ARG A 150 13.17 8.07 1.13
CA ARG A 150 14.41 8.53 1.76
C ARG A 150 14.13 9.74 2.64
N SER A 151 14.83 9.81 3.76
CA SER A 151 14.67 10.91 4.73
C SER A 151 15.37 12.22 4.32
N ASP A 152 16.13 12.21 3.22
CA ASP A 152 16.86 13.35 2.65
C ASP A 152 16.25 13.88 1.33
N LEU A 153 15.00 13.50 1.01
CA LEU A 153 14.23 13.99 -0.12
C LEU A 153 13.47 15.28 0.22
#